data_96a9076a7600ec3d5294bd85ebd462fa
#
_entry.id   96a9076a7600ec3d5294bd85ebd462fa
#
_cell.length_a   1.000
_cell.length_b   1.000
_cell.length_c   1.000
_cell.angle_alpha   90.00
_cell.angle_beta   90.00
_cell.angle_gamma   90.00
#
_symmetry.space_group_name_H-M   'P 1'
#
loop_
_entity.id
_entity.type
_entity.pdbx_description
1 polymer ?
#
loop_
_entity_poly.entity_id
_entity_poly.type
_entity_poly.pdbx_seq_one_letter_code
_entity_poly.pdbx_strand_id
1 'polypeptide(L)'
;MGLGLSLAKPSQEILVLDGDGGLLMNLGSLVTISNADPKNFIHIVFDDGVYYTTGSQPISGKDKYDFKSIAIGSGIEQSYSFDDLEIFSAEFELLLNEDGPIFISLKIEHKKTLMDAWVGNTKEHSRKIKKYLEGNKLLLLFINF
;
A
#
# COMPACT_ATOMS: atom_id res chain seq x y z
N MET A 1 -3.08 8.94 5.65
CA MET A 1 -1.96 9.08 6.63
C MET A 1 -0.61 8.98 5.92
N GLY A 2 -0.32 7.95 5.12
CA GLY A 2 0.95 7.77 4.42
C GLY A 2 1.40 8.98 3.60
N LEU A 3 0.53 9.51 2.74
CA LEU A 3 0.81 10.72 1.95
C LEU A 3 1.21 11.92 2.84
N GLY A 4 0.48 12.14 3.94
CA GLY A 4 0.80 13.25 4.86
C GLY A 4 2.19 13.09 5.51
N LEU A 5 2.61 11.86 5.79
CA LEU A 5 3.96 11.59 6.31
C LEU A 5 5.03 11.80 5.23
N SER A 6 4.79 11.36 4.01
CA SER A 6 5.69 11.56 2.89
C SER A 6 5.97 13.05 2.66
N LEU A 7 4.92 13.88 2.62
CA LEU A 7 5.05 15.33 2.48
C LEU A 7 5.75 16.00 3.68
N ALA A 8 5.52 15.48 4.89
CA ALA A 8 6.14 16.02 6.11
C ALA A 8 7.61 15.57 6.33
N LYS A 9 8.03 14.49 5.68
CA LYS A 9 9.33 13.85 5.84
C LYS A 9 9.96 13.49 4.48
N PRO A 10 10.27 14.45 3.63
CA PRO A 10 10.72 14.19 2.25
C PRO A 10 12.07 13.44 2.16
N SER A 11 12.82 13.36 3.25
CA SER A 11 14.09 12.60 3.32
C SER A 11 13.91 11.14 3.79
N GLN A 12 12.69 10.71 4.06
CA GLN A 12 12.37 9.35 4.51
C GLN A 12 11.50 8.66 3.47
N GLU A 13 11.86 7.44 3.07
CA GLU A 13 11.01 6.61 2.23
C GLU A 13 9.77 6.16 3.01
N ILE A 14 8.60 6.36 2.41
CA ILE A 14 7.31 5.97 2.99
C ILE A 14 6.71 4.84 2.19
N LEU A 15 6.72 3.66 2.78
CA LEU A 15 6.08 2.47 2.21
C LEU A 15 4.72 2.26 2.85
N VAL A 16 3.66 2.31 2.04
CA VAL A 16 2.27 2.05 2.47
C VAL A 16 1.86 0.67 2.00
N LEU A 17 1.45 -0.19 2.93
CA LEU A 17 0.87 -1.50 2.64
C LEU A 17 -0.64 -1.43 2.85
N ASP A 18 -1.40 -1.76 1.83
CA ASP A 18 -2.86 -1.66 1.81
C ASP A 18 -3.49 -2.95 1.25
N GLY A 19 -4.77 -3.17 1.48
CA GLY A 19 -5.55 -4.21 0.84
C GLY A 19 -6.40 -3.65 -0.29
N ASP A 20 -6.70 -4.50 -1.24
CA ASP A 20 -7.56 -4.19 -2.38
C ASP A 20 -8.93 -3.64 -1.96
N GLY A 21 -9.56 -4.26 -0.94
CA GLY A 21 -10.81 -3.78 -0.39
C GLY A 21 -10.71 -2.39 0.23
N GLY A 22 -9.60 -2.09 0.93
CA GLY A 22 -9.31 -0.77 1.51
C GLY A 22 -9.17 0.29 0.44
N LEU A 23 -8.38 0.01 -0.60
CA LEU A 23 -8.19 0.91 -1.73
C LEU A 23 -9.50 1.16 -2.49
N LEU A 24 -10.30 0.11 -2.76
CA LEU A 24 -11.58 0.26 -3.48
C LEU A 24 -12.58 1.16 -2.73
N MET A 25 -12.56 1.17 -1.41
CA MET A 25 -13.39 2.09 -0.63
C MET A 25 -12.98 3.57 -0.78
N ASN A 26 -11.77 3.85 -1.25
CA ASN A 26 -11.26 5.21 -1.40
C ASN A 26 -10.33 5.37 -2.60
N LEU A 27 -10.76 4.95 -3.80
CA LEU A 27 -9.99 5.08 -5.05
C LEU A 27 -9.57 6.52 -5.35
N GLY A 28 -10.34 7.52 -4.93
CA GLY A 28 -9.99 8.94 -5.08
C GLY A 28 -8.67 9.33 -4.41
N SER A 29 -8.16 8.52 -3.48
CA SER A 29 -6.84 8.74 -2.88
C SER A 29 -5.70 8.68 -3.91
N LEU A 30 -5.82 7.86 -4.96
CA LEU A 30 -4.82 7.77 -6.02
C LEU A 30 -4.67 9.09 -6.77
N VAL A 31 -5.78 9.77 -7.08
CA VAL A 31 -5.76 11.10 -7.70
C VAL A 31 -5.08 12.12 -6.79
N THR A 32 -5.34 12.04 -5.48
CA THR A 32 -4.71 12.94 -4.50
C THR A 32 -3.21 12.70 -4.40
N ILE A 33 -2.77 11.43 -4.43
CA ILE A 33 -1.35 11.05 -4.41
C ILE A 33 -0.67 11.55 -5.69
N SER A 34 -1.27 11.29 -6.85
CA SER A 34 -0.75 11.76 -8.15
C SER A 34 -0.59 13.28 -8.17
N ASN A 35 -1.61 14.03 -7.73
CA ASN A 35 -1.54 15.50 -7.68
C ASN A 35 -0.47 16.04 -6.73
N ALA A 36 -0.19 15.34 -5.64
CA ALA A 36 0.83 15.73 -4.67
C ALA A 36 2.27 15.37 -5.11
N ASP A 37 2.42 14.41 -6.02
CA ASP A 37 3.67 13.93 -6.65
C ASP A 37 4.82 13.68 -5.64
N PRO A 38 4.60 12.91 -4.55
CA PRO A 38 5.59 12.69 -3.51
C PRO A 38 6.70 11.74 -3.98
N LYS A 39 7.95 12.20 -4.03
CA LYS A 39 9.09 11.43 -4.57
C LYS A 39 9.54 10.26 -3.70
N ASN A 40 9.16 10.25 -2.45
CA ASN A 40 9.52 9.27 -1.42
C ASN A 40 8.34 8.37 -1.00
N PHE A 41 7.46 7.99 -1.96
CA PHE A 41 6.21 7.31 -1.63
C PHE A 41 5.99 6.07 -2.50
N ILE A 42 5.88 4.91 -1.85
CA ILE A 42 5.55 3.63 -2.49
C ILE A 42 4.26 3.09 -1.88
N HIS A 43 3.27 2.83 -2.71
CA HIS A 43 1.99 2.24 -2.31
C HIS A 43 1.85 0.83 -2.85
N ILE A 44 1.89 -0.17 -1.97
CA ILE A 44 1.71 -1.58 -2.31
C ILE A 44 0.32 -2.02 -1.88
N VAL A 45 -0.42 -2.59 -2.82
CA VAL A 45 -1.76 -3.13 -2.61
C VAL A 45 -1.72 -4.65 -2.76
N PHE A 46 -2.13 -5.36 -1.72
CA PHE A 46 -2.33 -6.80 -1.75
C PHE A 46 -3.73 -7.10 -2.33
N ASP A 47 -3.75 -7.71 -3.51
CA ASP A 47 -4.96 -8.04 -4.26
C ASP A 47 -5.30 -9.53 -4.08
N ASP A 48 -6.11 -9.86 -3.08
CA ASP A 48 -6.62 -11.21 -2.80
C ASP A 48 -8.09 -11.40 -3.25
N GLY A 49 -8.75 -10.34 -3.65
CA GLY A 49 -10.12 -10.33 -4.16
C GLY A 49 -11.19 -10.53 -3.10
N VAL A 50 -10.89 -10.29 -1.81
CA VAL A 50 -11.87 -10.44 -0.73
C VAL A 50 -11.74 -9.35 0.33
N TYR A 51 -12.85 -9.03 1.00
CA TYR A 51 -12.87 -8.22 2.22
C TYR A 51 -12.53 -9.11 3.42
N TYR A 52 -11.25 -9.40 3.61
CA TYR A 52 -10.77 -10.38 4.58
C TYR A 52 -11.24 -10.10 6.02
N THR A 53 -11.08 -8.88 6.49
CA THR A 53 -11.36 -8.47 7.89
C THR A 53 -12.84 -8.52 8.27
N THR A 54 -13.75 -8.49 7.30
CA THR A 54 -15.19 -8.47 7.54
C THR A 54 -15.88 -9.80 7.23
N GLY A 55 -15.09 -10.86 6.93
CA GLY A 55 -15.60 -12.21 6.73
C GLY A 55 -15.33 -12.80 5.36
N SER A 56 -14.32 -12.31 4.66
CA SER A 56 -13.84 -12.81 3.36
C SER A 56 -14.91 -12.81 2.27
N GLN A 57 -15.80 -11.81 2.27
CA GLN A 57 -16.75 -11.62 1.19
C GLN A 57 -16.00 -11.26 -0.10
N PRO A 58 -16.37 -11.82 -1.24
CA PRO A 58 -15.77 -11.46 -2.53
C PRO A 58 -15.92 -9.96 -2.80
N ILE A 59 -14.85 -9.33 -3.28
CA ILE A 59 -14.89 -7.96 -3.74
C ILE A 59 -15.74 -7.86 -5.01
N SER A 60 -16.60 -6.85 -5.06
CA SER A 60 -17.45 -6.61 -6.22
C SER A 60 -16.58 -6.27 -7.45
N GLY A 61 -16.81 -6.99 -8.54
CA GLY A 61 -16.04 -6.81 -9.76
C GLY A 61 -14.68 -7.51 -9.76
N LYS A 62 -14.41 -8.41 -8.82
CA LYS A 62 -13.23 -9.29 -8.86
C LYS A 62 -13.00 -9.81 -10.28
N ASP A 63 -11.78 -9.82 -10.74
CA ASP A 63 -11.34 -10.23 -12.09
C ASP A 63 -11.83 -9.33 -13.25
N LYS A 64 -12.47 -8.19 -12.97
CA LYS A 64 -12.93 -7.22 -13.98
C LYS A 64 -12.18 -5.89 -13.97
N TYR A 65 -11.42 -5.62 -12.93
CA TYR A 65 -10.61 -4.42 -12.81
C TYR A 65 -9.12 -4.78 -12.74
N ASP A 66 -8.30 -3.82 -13.07
CA ASP A 66 -6.85 -3.89 -12.94
C ASP A 66 -6.35 -2.66 -12.18
N PHE A 67 -5.80 -2.87 -11.00
CA PHE A 67 -5.33 -1.77 -10.15
C PHE A 67 -4.19 -0.97 -10.77
N LYS A 68 -3.29 -1.62 -11.52
CA LYS A 68 -2.24 -0.93 -12.27
C LYS A 68 -2.85 0.08 -13.25
N SER A 69 -3.81 -0.36 -14.06
CA SER A 69 -4.49 0.51 -15.02
C SER A 69 -5.26 1.65 -14.34
N ILE A 70 -5.89 1.38 -13.19
CA ILE A 70 -6.58 2.40 -12.40
C ILE A 70 -5.58 3.44 -11.87
N ALA A 71 -4.43 3.02 -11.37
CA ALA A 71 -3.39 3.91 -10.86
C ALA A 71 -2.80 4.77 -11.99
N ILE A 72 -2.50 4.19 -13.15
CA ILE A 72 -2.07 4.92 -14.35
C ILE A 72 -3.15 5.94 -14.78
N GLY A 73 -4.42 5.52 -14.86
CA GLY A 73 -5.54 6.39 -15.19
C GLY A 73 -5.78 7.51 -14.17
N SER A 74 -5.29 7.34 -12.94
CA SER A 74 -5.29 8.36 -11.89
C SER A 74 -4.08 9.30 -11.95
N GLY A 75 -3.13 9.06 -12.87
CA GLY A 75 -1.94 9.88 -13.10
C GLY A 75 -0.68 9.40 -12.38
N ILE A 76 -0.67 8.18 -11.82
CA ILE A 76 0.54 7.56 -11.26
C ILE A 76 1.18 6.71 -12.36
N GLU A 77 2.12 7.28 -13.10
CA GLU A 77 2.74 6.63 -14.26
C GLU A 77 3.58 5.41 -13.86
N GLN A 78 4.31 5.48 -12.74
CA GLN A 78 5.09 4.38 -12.20
C GLN A 78 4.19 3.39 -11.45
N SER A 79 3.45 2.59 -12.21
CA SER A 79 2.51 1.60 -11.69
C SER A 79 2.83 0.21 -12.21
N TYR A 80 2.91 -0.75 -11.31
CA TYR A 80 3.35 -2.12 -11.57
C TYR A 80 2.33 -3.12 -11.05
N SER A 81 2.33 -4.33 -11.62
CA SER A 81 1.51 -5.45 -11.14
C SER A 81 2.34 -6.72 -11.20
N PHE A 82 2.34 -7.47 -10.11
CA PHE A 82 3.07 -8.72 -9.99
C PHE A 82 2.15 -9.83 -9.45
N ASP A 83 2.32 -11.03 -9.99
CA ASP A 83 1.67 -12.28 -9.57
C ASP A 83 2.70 -13.37 -9.24
N ASP A 84 3.99 -13.06 -9.34
CA ASP A 84 5.13 -13.90 -9.04
C ASP A 84 6.05 -13.24 -8.00
N LEU A 85 6.35 -13.97 -6.92
CA LEU A 85 7.13 -13.44 -5.80
C LEU A 85 8.62 -13.25 -6.16
N GLU A 86 9.17 -14.10 -7.02
CA GLU A 86 10.60 -14.03 -7.39
C GLU A 86 10.82 -12.80 -8.29
N ILE A 87 9.93 -12.59 -9.27
CA ILE A 87 9.94 -11.41 -10.13
C ILE A 87 9.75 -10.15 -9.30
N PHE A 88 8.75 -10.13 -8.41
CA PHE A 88 8.53 -9.00 -7.51
C PHE A 88 9.77 -8.68 -6.67
N SER A 89 10.39 -9.71 -6.07
CA SER A 89 11.56 -9.49 -5.21
C SER A 89 12.75 -8.88 -5.96
N ALA A 90 12.98 -9.32 -7.19
CA ALA A 90 14.06 -8.78 -8.03
C ALA A 90 13.80 -7.33 -8.46
N GLU A 91 12.58 -7.03 -8.90
CA GLU A 91 12.20 -5.69 -9.35
C GLU A 91 12.08 -4.70 -8.17
N PHE A 92 11.59 -5.13 -7.02
CA PHE A 92 11.35 -4.27 -5.88
C PHE A 92 12.63 -3.59 -5.35
N GLU A 93 13.76 -4.29 -5.38
CA GLU A 93 15.05 -3.70 -5.02
C GLU A 93 15.44 -2.53 -5.93
N LEU A 94 15.07 -2.60 -7.21
CA LEU A 94 15.30 -1.53 -8.18
C LEU A 94 14.34 -0.36 -7.91
N LEU A 95 13.05 -0.67 -7.69
CA LEU A 95 12.00 0.34 -7.43
C LEU A 95 12.24 1.14 -6.15
N LEU A 96 12.90 0.56 -5.14
CA LEU A 96 13.30 1.29 -3.92
C LEU A 96 14.30 2.43 -4.17
N ASN A 97 14.95 2.47 -5.34
CA ASN A 97 15.90 3.51 -5.71
C ASN A 97 15.33 4.52 -6.71
N GLU A 98 14.08 4.34 -7.11
CA GLU A 98 13.39 5.24 -8.05
C GLU A 98 12.60 6.33 -7.30
N ASP A 99 12.47 7.48 -7.93
CA ASP A 99 11.63 8.56 -7.40
C ASP A 99 10.14 8.20 -7.53
N GLY A 100 9.38 8.30 -6.43
CA GLY A 100 7.93 8.09 -6.42
C GLY A 100 7.12 9.22 -7.10
N PRO A 101 5.79 9.15 -7.03
CA PRO A 101 5.02 8.10 -6.39
C PRO A 101 5.01 6.79 -7.19
N ILE A 102 5.25 5.68 -6.51
CA ILE A 102 5.21 4.35 -7.11
C ILE A 102 3.99 3.60 -6.58
N PHE A 103 3.24 2.97 -7.49
CA PHE A 103 2.13 2.09 -7.15
C PHE A 103 2.44 0.64 -7.55
N ILE A 104 2.18 -0.30 -6.66
CA ILE A 104 2.41 -1.73 -6.91
C ILE A 104 1.16 -2.52 -6.49
N SER A 105 0.60 -3.28 -7.42
CA SER A 105 -0.41 -4.30 -7.12
C SER A 105 0.25 -5.67 -7.05
N LEU A 106 0.09 -6.36 -5.91
CA LEU A 106 0.56 -7.72 -5.72
C LEU A 106 -0.62 -8.68 -5.70
N LYS A 107 -0.73 -9.52 -6.72
CA LYS A 107 -1.72 -10.58 -6.76
C LYS A 107 -1.33 -11.69 -5.80
N ILE A 108 -2.18 -11.96 -4.81
CA ILE A 108 -1.92 -12.97 -3.79
C ILE A 108 -3.07 -13.97 -3.68
N GLU A 109 -2.75 -15.18 -3.25
CA GLU A 109 -3.78 -16.18 -2.96
C GLU A 109 -4.38 -15.94 -1.58
N HIS A 110 -5.70 -15.85 -1.54
CA HIS A 110 -6.42 -15.81 -0.27
C HIS A 110 -6.33 -17.17 0.45
N LYS A 111 -5.61 -17.20 1.58
CA LYS A 111 -5.62 -18.36 2.48
C LYS A 111 -6.59 -18.11 3.62
N LYS A 112 -7.62 -18.97 3.73
CA LYS A 112 -8.59 -18.92 4.81
C LYS A 112 -7.92 -19.29 6.15
N THR A 113 -7.26 -18.34 6.77
CA THR A 113 -6.67 -18.49 8.11
C THR A 113 -7.58 -17.78 9.10
N LEU A 114 -7.84 -18.40 10.25
CA LEU A 114 -8.53 -17.68 11.33
C LEU A 114 -7.60 -16.56 11.81
N MET A 115 -8.09 -15.32 11.72
CA MET A 115 -7.38 -14.20 12.34
C MET A 115 -7.49 -14.31 13.85
N ASP A 116 -6.35 -14.27 14.54
CA ASP A 116 -6.36 -14.00 15.96
C ASP A 116 -6.96 -12.60 16.21
N ALA A 117 -7.74 -12.48 17.28
CA ALA A 117 -8.31 -11.18 17.63
C ALA A 117 -7.15 -10.17 17.79
N TRP A 118 -7.24 -9.03 17.11
CA TRP A 118 -6.25 -7.97 17.21
C TRP A 118 -6.20 -7.46 18.66
N VAL A 119 -5.10 -7.71 19.33
CA VAL A 119 -4.82 -7.22 20.68
C VAL A 119 -3.83 -6.06 20.57
N GLY A 120 -4.31 -4.90 20.15
CA GLY A 120 -3.48 -3.73 19.95
C GLY A 120 -3.74 -2.62 20.95
N ASN A 121 -2.66 -1.90 21.32
CA ASN A 121 -2.72 -0.68 22.12
C ASN A 121 -2.36 0.51 21.22
N THR A 122 -3.37 1.25 20.77
CA THR A 122 -3.20 2.41 19.87
C THR A 122 -2.21 3.43 20.43
N LYS A 123 -2.19 3.65 21.75
CA LYS A 123 -1.26 4.59 22.40
C LYS A 123 0.19 4.12 22.30
N GLU A 124 0.43 2.83 22.44
CA GLU A 124 1.77 2.25 22.30
C GLU A 124 2.23 2.28 20.85
N HIS A 125 1.37 1.92 19.90
CA HIS A 125 1.67 1.98 18.48
C HIS A 125 1.97 3.42 18.03
N SER A 126 1.19 4.39 18.48
CA SER A 126 1.46 5.80 18.21
C SER A 126 2.82 6.28 18.73
N ARG A 127 3.23 5.82 19.93
CA ARG A 127 4.57 6.10 20.46
C ARG A 127 5.68 5.44 19.65
N LYS A 128 5.49 4.20 19.22
CA LYS A 128 6.44 3.49 18.35
C LYS A 128 6.62 4.24 17.04
N ILE A 129 5.54 4.60 16.35
CA ILE A 129 5.58 5.39 15.11
C ILE A 129 6.34 6.70 15.33
N LYS A 130 6.04 7.44 16.40
CA LYS A 130 6.73 8.70 16.69
C LYS A 130 8.25 8.50 16.84
N LYS A 131 8.66 7.46 17.55
CA LYS A 131 10.09 7.12 17.73
C LYS A 131 10.76 6.75 16.41
N TYR A 132 10.05 6.01 15.53
CA TYR A 132 10.56 5.67 14.19
C TYR A 132 10.75 6.91 13.31
N LEU A 133 9.83 7.88 13.40
CA LEU A 133 9.92 9.14 12.66
C LEU A 133 11.13 10.02 13.05
N GLU A 134 11.72 9.77 14.22
CA GLU A 134 12.87 10.53 14.72
C GLU A 134 14.22 9.98 14.22
N GLY A 135 14.29 8.75 13.68
CA GLY A 135 15.60 8.10 13.44
C GLY A 135 15.80 7.24 12.20
N ASN A 136 14.79 6.87 11.44
CA ASN A 136 14.91 5.89 10.36
C ASN A 136 14.72 6.49 8.95
N LYS A 137 15.47 5.95 7.97
CA LYS A 137 15.33 6.33 6.55
C LYS A 137 14.08 5.73 5.88
N LEU A 138 13.61 4.56 6.32
CA LEU A 138 12.43 3.87 5.78
C LEU A 138 11.33 3.82 6.84
N LEU A 139 10.12 4.26 6.51
CA LEU A 139 8.92 4.11 7.32
C LEU A 139 7.91 3.19 6.66
N LEU A 140 7.68 2.03 7.27
CA LEU A 140 6.66 1.09 6.86
C LEU A 140 5.33 1.41 7.55
N LEU A 141 4.30 1.71 6.78
CA LEU A 141 2.94 1.94 7.26
C LEU A 141 2.02 0.82 6.81
N PHE A 142 1.49 0.10 7.78
CA PHE A 142 0.36 -0.81 7.53
C PHE A 142 -0.93 0.00 7.68
N ILE A 143 -1.67 0.12 6.59
CA ILE A 143 -3.05 0.59 6.63
C ILE A 143 -3.88 -0.67 6.82
N ASN A 144 -4.57 -0.78 7.96
CA ASN A 144 -5.30 -1.98 8.35
C ASN A 144 -6.29 -2.41 7.27
N PHE A 145 -6.21 -3.68 6.98
CA PHE A 145 -7.14 -4.43 6.15
C PHE A 145 -8.46 -4.65 6.88
#